data_36ffbaea5c390cdf0c9ecb5faa4038f3
#
_entry.id   36ffbaea5c390cdf0c9ecb5faa4038f3
#
_cell.length_a   1.000
_cell.length_b   1.000
_cell.length_c   1.000
_cell.angle_alpha   90.00
_cell.angle_beta   90.00
_cell.angle_gamma   90.00
#
_symmetry.space_group_name_H-M   'P 1'
#
loop_
_entity.id
_entity.type
_entity.pdbx_description
1 polymer ?
#
loop_
_entity_poly.entity_id
_entity_poly.type
_entity_poly.pdbx_seq_one_letter_code
_entity_poly.pdbx_strand_id
1 'polypeptide(L)'
;MVVIKDVDFYSLCEHHLLPFFGKCHVAYIPDGRIIGLSKIPRIIEMFSYRLQVQERLTTEISSAILGTLKPKGVAVVIEAFHLCMAMRGVEKQNAYAITSSMLGIFRQDERTRQEFLHLIRDRKGGFW
;
A
#
# COMPACT_ATOMS: atom_id res chain seq x y z
N MET A 1 0.04 2.44 17.11
CA MET A 1 0.05 2.22 15.65
C MET A 1 -1.04 3.06 15.01
N VAL A 2 -0.72 3.74 13.94
CA VAL A 2 -1.71 4.46 13.13
C VAL A 2 -1.87 3.70 11.82
N VAL A 3 -3.11 3.35 11.48
CA VAL A 3 -3.40 2.58 10.27
C VAL A 3 -4.41 3.35 9.41
N ILE A 4 -4.07 3.53 8.15
CA ILE A 4 -4.98 4.07 7.14
C ILE A 4 -5.15 2.95 6.11
N LYS A 5 -6.35 2.40 6.02
CA LYS A 5 -6.58 1.26 5.14
C LYS A 5 -7.61 1.54 4.07
N ASP A 6 -7.61 0.69 3.05
CA ASP A 6 -8.57 0.73 1.95
C ASP A 6 -8.51 2.04 1.16
N VAL A 7 -7.30 2.60 1.01
CA VAL A 7 -7.13 3.78 0.17
C VAL A 7 -7.10 3.35 -1.29
N ASP A 8 -8.03 3.88 -2.07
CA ASP A 8 -8.07 3.59 -3.50
C ASP A 8 -6.88 4.22 -4.21
N PHE A 9 -6.33 3.50 -5.17
CA PHE A 9 -5.30 4.05 -6.04
C PHE A 9 -5.48 3.53 -7.46
N TYR A 10 -4.93 4.29 -8.41
CA TYR A 10 -4.93 3.97 -9.83
C TYR A 10 -3.56 4.27 -10.38
N SER A 11 -3.01 3.37 -11.20
CA SER A 11 -1.70 3.54 -11.80
C SER A 11 -1.65 2.90 -13.18
N LEU A 12 -0.55 3.11 -13.88
CA LEU A 12 -0.29 2.48 -15.18
C LEU A 12 0.97 1.63 -15.09
N CYS A 13 0.85 0.37 -15.50
CA CYS A 13 1.99 -0.53 -15.55
C CYS A 13 2.95 -0.07 -16.65
N GLU A 14 4.21 0.15 -16.29
CA GLU A 14 5.20 0.64 -17.25
C GLU A 14 5.54 -0.38 -18.35
N HIS A 15 5.35 -1.67 -18.08
CA HIS A 15 5.65 -2.72 -19.04
C HIS A 15 4.59 -2.85 -20.14
N HIS A 16 3.34 -2.63 -19.81
CA HIS A 16 2.22 -2.91 -20.72
C HIS A 16 1.38 -1.68 -21.02
N LEU A 17 1.63 -0.56 -20.32
CA LEU A 17 0.84 0.66 -20.43
C LEU A 17 -0.66 0.43 -20.18
N LEU A 18 -0.97 -0.57 -19.36
CA LEU A 18 -2.34 -0.87 -18.95
C LEU A 18 -2.54 -0.52 -17.50
N PRO A 19 -3.75 -0.12 -17.11
CA PRO A 19 -4.02 0.25 -15.73
C PRO A 19 -3.87 -0.93 -14.76
N PHE A 20 -3.42 -0.61 -13.55
CA PHE A 20 -3.63 -1.45 -12.39
C PHE A 20 -4.14 -0.56 -11.26
N PHE A 21 -4.97 -1.11 -10.43
CA PHE A 21 -5.65 -0.35 -9.40
C PHE A 21 -6.09 -1.26 -8.27
N GLY A 22 -6.39 -0.68 -7.14
CA GLY A 22 -6.82 -1.46 -5.99
C GLY A 22 -6.81 -0.66 -4.73
N LYS A 23 -6.36 -1.30 -3.66
CA LYS A 23 -6.34 -0.73 -2.32
C LYS A 23 -4.92 -0.69 -1.79
N CYS A 24 -4.60 0.41 -1.13
CA CYS A 24 -3.33 0.59 -0.43
C CYS A 24 -3.60 0.75 1.06
N HIS A 25 -2.88 -0.01 1.87
CA HIS A 25 -2.98 0.05 3.32
C HIS A 25 -1.64 0.50 3.86
N VAL A 26 -1.67 1.49 4.75
CA VAL A 26 -0.46 2.08 5.32
C VAL A 26 -0.57 2.08 6.83
N ALA A 27 0.51 1.71 7.51
CA ALA A 27 0.60 1.86 8.95
C ALA A 27 1.95 2.46 9.32
N TYR A 28 1.98 3.19 10.43
CA TYR A 28 3.24 3.63 10.99
C TYR A 28 3.15 3.68 12.51
N ILE A 29 4.31 3.57 13.16
CA ILE A 29 4.43 3.73 14.61
C ILE A 29 5.10 5.08 14.84
N PRO A 30 4.37 6.06 15.37
CA PRO A 30 4.93 7.41 15.57
C PRO A 30 6.14 7.42 16.51
N ASP A 31 7.04 8.35 16.26
CA ASP A 31 8.17 8.62 17.14
C ASP A 31 8.24 10.14 17.35
N GLY A 32 7.30 10.64 18.15
CA GLY A 32 7.21 12.05 18.46
C GLY A 32 6.49 12.91 17.44
N ARG A 33 6.18 12.38 16.26
CA ARG A 33 5.49 13.12 15.20
C ARG A 33 4.37 12.29 14.62
N ILE A 34 3.29 12.94 14.26
CA ILE A 34 2.20 12.32 13.51
C ILE A 34 1.96 13.13 12.24
N ILE A 35 1.41 12.47 11.24
CA ILE A 35 1.07 13.11 9.98
C ILE A 35 -0.44 13.25 9.89
N GLY A 36 -0.91 14.32 9.27
CA GLY A 36 -2.34 14.47 9.01
C GLY A 36 -2.85 13.30 8.16
N LEU A 37 -3.99 12.74 8.53
CA LEU A 37 -4.52 11.56 7.86
C LEU A 37 -4.72 11.77 6.36
N SER A 38 -5.09 12.98 5.94
CA SER A 38 -5.30 13.30 4.54
C SER A 38 -4.01 13.32 3.72
N LYS A 39 -2.86 13.37 4.37
CA LYS A 39 -1.58 13.40 3.66
C LYS A 39 -1.15 12.03 3.15
N ILE A 40 -1.60 10.97 3.80
CA ILE A 40 -1.26 9.60 3.36
C ILE A 40 -1.85 9.30 1.98
N PRO A 41 -3.15 9.53 1.73
CA PRO A 41 -3.68 9.38 0.38
C PRO A 41 -2.97 10.22 -0.67
N ARG A 42 -2.52 11.42 -0.30
CA ARG A 42 -1.77 12.28 -1.23
C ARG A 42 -0.41 11.70 -1.61
N ILE A 43 0.28 11.10 -0.64
CA ILE A 43 1.55 10.42 -0.92
C ILE A 43 1.32 9.24 -1.86
N ILE A 44 0.29 8.46 -1.61
CA ILE A 44 -0.07 7.33 -2.46
C ILE A 44 -0.35 7.82 -3.88
N GLU A 45 -1.16 8.86 -4.01
CA GLU A 45 -1.52 9.44 -5.29
C GLU A 45 -0.30 9.97 -6.04
N MET A 46 0.59 10.65 -5.35
CA MET A 46 1.80 11.23 -5.94
C MET A 46 2.66 10.16 -6.61
N PHE A 47 2.82 9.00 -5.97
CA PHE A 47 3.64 7.93 -6.53
C PHE A 47 2.90 7.05 -7.51
N SER A 48 1.57 6.97 -7.42
CA SER A 48 0.78 6.12 -8.31
C SER A 48 0.46 6.81 -9.65
N TYR A 49 0.40 8.14 -9.70
CA TYR A 49 0.06 8.88 -10.91
C TYR A 49 1.25 9.02 -11.84
N ARG A 50 1.82 7.90 -12.24
CA ARG A 50 2.90 7.82 -13.20
C ARG A 50 3.05 6.37 -13.66
N LEU A 51 3.90 6.13 -14.63
CA LEU A 51 4.23 4.76 -15.02
C LEU A 51 4.91 4.06 -13.85
N GLN A 52 4.39 2.91 -13.47
CA GLN A 52 4.82 2.24 -12.24
C GLN A 52 4.93 0.73 -12.40
N VAL A 53 5.61 0.14 -11.45
CA VAL A 53 5.58 -1.29 -11.15
C VAL A 53 5.07 -1.40 -9.73
N GLN A 54 4.18 -2.34 -9.46
CA GLN A 54 3.53 -2.42 -8.14
C GLN A 54 4.54 -2.56 -7.00
N GLU A 55 5.58 -3.35 -7.19
CA GLU A 55 6.63 -3.54 -6.19
C GLU A 55 7.34 -2.23 -5.86
N ARG A 56 7.69 -1.46 -6.91
CA ARG A 56 8.35 -0.17 -6.71
C ARG A 56 7.42 0.84 -6.06
N LEU A 57 6.15 0.87 -6.45
CA LEU A 57 5.15 1.74 -5.83
C LEU A 57 5.08 1.51 -4.33
N THR A 58 5.02 0.26 -3.92
CA THR A 58 4.97 -0.14 -2.52
C THR A 58 6.19 0.38 -1.75
N THR A 59 7.37 0.19 -2.32
CA THR A 59 8.63 0.61 -1.70
C THR A 59 8.76 2.13 -1.65
N GLU A 60 8.36 2.81 -2.71
CA GLU A 60 8.45 4.27 -2.74
C GLU A 60 7.54 4.92 -1.70
N ILE A 61 6.34 4.40 -1.52
CA ILE A 61 5.43 4.92 -0.50
C ILE A 61 6.01 4.75 0.89
N SER A 62 6.49 3.54 1.21
CA SER A 62 7.03 3.28 2.54
C SER A 62 8.28 4.10 2.82
N SER A 63 9.16 4.24 1.83
CA SER A 63 10.39 5.02 1.98
C SER A 63 10.12 6.51 2.14
N ALA A 64 9.13 7.04 1.44
CA ALA A 64 8.76 8.45 1.56
C ALA A 64 8.24 8.76 2.95
N ILE A 65 7.42 7.89 3.51
CA ILE A 65 6.89 8.08 4.87
C ILE A 65 8.01 7.96 5.90
N LEU A 66 8.87 6.97 5.73
CA LEU A 66 10.02 6.78 6.64
C LEU A 66 10.93 8.01 6.65
N GLY A 67 11.25 8.53 5.47
CA GLY A 67 12.17 9.67 5.35
C GLY A 67 11.58 10.98 5.83
N THR A 68 10.28 11.20 5.64
CA THR A 68 9.63 12.45 6.00
C THR A 68 9.25 12.51 7.47
N LEU A 69 8.64 11.47 7.98
CA LEU A 69 8.07 11.42 9.32
C LEU A 69 9.04 10.88 10.36
N LYS A 70 9.98 10.07 9.93
CA LYS A 70 10.95 9.37 10.79
C LYS A 70 10.29 8.60 11.92
N PRO A 71 9.32 7.75 11.60
CA PRO A 71 8.63 6.94 12.60
C PRO A 71 9.50 5.76 13.04
N LYS A 72 9.05 5.02 14.04
CA LYS A 72 9.72 3.79 14.49
C LYS A 72 9.59 2.67 13.45
N GLY A 73 8.63 2.75 12.58
CA GLY A 73 8.45 1.81 11.50
C GLY A 73 7.31 2.22 10.59
N VAL A 74 7.34 1.67 9.38
CA VAL A 74 6.31 1.88 8.36
C VAL A 74 5.97 0.53 7.75
N ALA A 75 4.70 0.31 7.49
CA ALA A 75 4.23 -0.86 6.76
C ALA A 75 3.30 -0.41 5.65
N VAL A 76 3.48 -0.97 4.46
CA VAL A 76 2.61 -0.71 3.32
C VAL A 76 2.24 -2.05 2.69
N VAL A 77 0.95 -2.25 2.44
CA VAL A 77 0.45 -3.40 1.69
C VAL A 77 -0.44 -2.87 0.57
N ILE A 78 -0.19 -3.34 -0.63
CA ILE A 78 -0.99 -3.00 -1.80
C ILE A 78 -1.63 -4.27 -2.36
N GLU A 79 -2.93 -4.22 -2.55
CA GLU A 79 -3.71 -5.26 -3.22
C GLU A 79 -4.20 -4.67 -4.53
N ALA A 80 -3.80 -5.23 -5.65
CA ALA A 80 -4.09 -4.62 -6.94
C ALA A 80 -4.55 -5.63 -7.98
N PHE A 81 -5.45 -5.18 -8.81
CA PHE A 81 -5.92 -5.88 -9.99
C PHE A 81 -5.21 -5.25 -11.20
N HIS A 82 -4.61 -6.10 -12.04
CA HIS A 82 -3.87 -5.66 -13.21
C HIS A 82 -4.62 -6.02 -14.47
N LEU A 83 -4.94 -5.03 -15.30
CA LEU A 83 -5.64 -5.31 -16.54
C LEU A 83 -4.80 -6.15 -17.50
N CYS A 84 -3.48 -6.08 -17.42
CA CYS A 84 -2.62 -6.92 -18.25
C CYS A 84 -2.82 -8.41 -17.94
N MET A 85 -3.19 -8.75 -16.71
CA MET A 85 -3.51 -10.13 -16.35
C MET A 85 -4.89 -10.56 -16.80
N ALA A 86 -5.83 -9.60 -16.88
CA ALA A 86 -7.22 -9.90 -17.25
C ALA A 86 -7.44 -9.89 -18.75
N MET A 87 -6.71 -9.05 -19.49
CA MET A 87 -7.01 -8.75 -20.89
C MET A 87 -6.09 -9.45 -21.90
N ARG A 88 -5.02 -10.12 -21.45
CA ARG A 88 -4.02 -10.65 -22.35
C ARG A 88 -4.01 -12.19 -22.42
N GLY A 89 -5.17 -12.78 -22.36
CA GLY A 89 -5.28 -14.23 -22.48
C GLY A 89 -4.87 -15.01 -21.24
N VAL A 90 -4.52 -14.32 -20.17
CA VAL A 90 -4.37 -14.97 -18.87
C VAL A 90 -5.77 -15.10 -18.29
N GLU A 91 -6.26 -16.32 -18.22
CA GLU A 91 -7.65 -16.58 -17.85
C GLU A 91 -7.94 -16.43 -16.36
N LYS A 92 -7.27 -15.49 -15.68
CA LYS A 92 -7.38 -15.30 -14.23
C LYS A 92 -7.97 -13.95 -13.93
N GLN A 93 -9.23 -13.74 -14.30
CA GLN A 93 -9.89 -12.43 -14.17
C GLN A 93 -10.05 -11.95 -12.74
N ASN A 94 -10.00 -12.87 -11.76
CA ASN A 94 -10.16 -12.50 -10.35
C ASN A 94 -8.85 -12.54 -9.56
N ALA A 95 -7.74 -12.61 -10.25
CA ALA A 95 -6.44 -12.67 -9.58
C ALA A 95 -6.00 -11.27 -9.14
N TYR A 96 -5.47 -11.19 -7.93
CA TYR A 96 -4.90 -9.97 -7.36
C TYR A 96 -3.44 -10.17 -7.08
N ALA A 97 -2.66 -9.12 -7.28
CA ALA A 97 -1.27 -9.10 -6.83
C ALA A 97 -1.21 -8.38 -5.49
N ILE A 98 -0.52 -8.97 -4.53
CA ILE A 98 -0.34 -8.35 -3.22
C ILE A 98 1.15 -8.14 -3.00
N THR A 99 1.51 -6.90 -2.68
CA THR A 99 2.89 -6.54 -2.37
C THR A 99 2.95 -5.85 -1.03
N SER A 100 4.07 -6.00 -0.33
CA SER A 100 4.24 -5.40 0.98
C SER A 100 5.64 -4.83 1.15
N SER A 101 5.75 -3.83 2.03
CA SER A 101 7.01 -3.28 2.46
C SER A 101 6.92 -3.07 3.97
N MET A 102 7.83 -3.67 4.71
CA MET A 102 7.87 -3.60 6.17
C MET A 102 9.21 -3.00 6.56
N LEU A 103 9.18 -1.83 7.20
CA LEU A 103 10.39 -1.09 7.59
C LEU A 103 10.39 -0.84 9.10
N GLY A 104 11.60 -0.81 9.68
CA GLY A 104 11.76 -0.56 11.10
C GLY A 104 11.15 -1.65 11.95
N ILE A 105 10.37 -1.26 12.96
CA ILE A 105 9.81 -2.22 13.92
C ILE A 105 8.83 -3.21 13.27
N PHE A 106 8.20 -2.85 12.16
CA PHE A 106 7.34 -3.80 11.44
C PHE A 106 8.14 -4.97 10.87
N ARG A 107 9.38 -4.72 10.51
CA ARG A 107 10.26 -5.76 10.01
C ARG A 107 10.87 -6.57 11.15
N GLN A 108 11.23 -5.92 12.24
CA GLN A 108 11.97 -6.53 13.34
C GLN A 108 11.10 -7.29 14.32
N ASP A 109 9.87 -6.84 14.52
CA ASP A 109 8.96 -7.40 15.52
C ASP A 109 7.75 -8.05 14.86
N GLU A 110 7.68 -9.36 15.00
CA GLU A 110 6.59 -10.15 14.41
C GLU A 110 5.22 -9.75 14.97
N ARG A 111 5.12 -9.40 16.25
CA ARG A 111 3.84 -9.03 16.86
C ARG A 111 3.30 -7.75 16.24
N THR A 112 4.17 -6.77 16.03
CA THR A 112 3.80 -5.49 15.42
C THR A 112 3.30 -5.72 13.99
N ARG A 113 4.01 -6.56 13.24
CA ARG A 113 3.64 -6.89 11.87
C ARG A 113 2.30 -7.61 11.83
N GLN A 114 2.08 -8.57 12.72
CA GLN A 114 0.84 -9.34 12.78
C GLN A 114 -0.35 -8.45 13.17
N GLU A 115 -0.16 -7.53 14.07
CA GLU A 115 -1.21 -6.58 14.44
C GLU A 115 -1.69 -5.79 13.24
N PHE A 116 -0.75 -5.27 12.45
CA PHE A 116 -1.08 -4.53 11.23
C PHE A 116 -1.85 -5.41 10.24
N LEU A 117 -1.33 -6.60 9.95
CA LEU A 117 -1.95 -7.51 8.99
C LEU A 117 -3.36 -7.90 9.43
N HIS A 118 -3.57 -8.07 10.72
CA HIS A 118 -4.89 -8.37 11.28
C HIS A 118 -5.85 -7.18 11.08
N LEU A 119 -5.38 -5.97 11.34
CA LEU A 119 -6.22 -4.77 11.22
C LEU A 119 -6.67 -4.50 9.79
N ILE A 120 -5.83 -4.77 8.81
CA ILE A 120 -6.21 -4.53 7.41
C ILE A 120 -7.07 -5.66 6.83
N ARG A 121 -7.01 -6.85 7.43
CA ARG A 121 -7.80 -7.98 6.96
C ARG A 121 -9.26 -7.91 7.40
N ASP A 122 -9.54 -7.26 8.51
CA ASP A 122 -10.87 -7.20 9.10
C ASP A 122 -11.72 -6.17 8.37
N ARG A 123 -12.38 -6.62 7.33
CA ARG A 123 -13.30 -5.78 6.55
C ARG A 123 -14.71 -5.98 7.04
N LYS A 124 -15.10 -5.16 7.98
CA LYS A 124 -16.50 -5.12 8.36
C LYS A 124 -17.17 -4.12 7.46
N GLY A 125 -18.09 -4.59 6.62
CA GLY A 125 -18.78 -3.76 5.67
C GLY A 125 -19.77 -2.78 6.28
N GLY A 126 -19.60 -2.39 7.52
CA GLY A 126 -20.58 -1.58 8.21
C GLY A 126 -20.63 -0.11 7.81
N PHE A 127 -19.61 0.40 7.15
CA PHE A 127 -19.53 1.81 6.80
C PHE A 127 -19.77 2.08 5.32
N TRP A 128 -19.81 1.05 4.52
CA TRP A 128 -19.89 1.26 3.07
C TRP A 128 -20.69 0.18 2.38
#